data_b78efdbccd89f5098d3f77fceebda001
#
_entry.id   b78efdbccd89f5098d3f77fceebda001
#
_cell.length_a   1.000
_cell.length_b   1.000
_cell.length_c   1.000
_cell.angle_alpha   90.00
_cell.angle_beta   90.00
_cell.angle_gamma   90.00
#
_symmetry.space_group_name_H-M   'P 1'
#
loop_
_entity.id
_entity.type
_entity.pdbx_description
1 polymer ?
#
loop_
_entity_poly.entity_id
_entity_poly.type
_entity_poly.pdbx_seq_one_letter_code
_entity_poly.pdbx_strand_id
1 'polypeptide(L)'
;MNKAMQVNQSQMGDTEFKRFSELIHTEFGIKMPPTKRVLLQSRFQKRLRVLGMSSYKEYCDYVFSDKGREQERSHLIDVVTTNTTHFFREPKHWDIMNNSVLPELWSRGIGRNGDLRIWSAGCSSGEEPYTLGMVLHEWSTTHHGFKFSILATDISQKILSEASNAVYSIEKVDDVPMQYKKKYMLKSKDKKLVKMDSILRNKVSFQRLNFMEDFKLPHQQDIIFCRNVVIYFDRATQATLFSKFCNNLKTGGYLFIGHSESLSGLTLPIRQVAPTVFQRL
;
A
#
# COMPACT_ATOMS: atom_id res chain seq x y z
N MET A 1 -37.99 -12.44 -20.10
CA MET A 1 -37.97 -13.18 -18.82
C MET A 1 -36.51 -13.53 -18.49
N ASN A 2 -35.85 -12.71 -17.66
CA ASN A 2 -34.48 -12.96 -17.24
C ASN A 2 -34.49 -14.05 -16.18
N LYS A 3 -34.02 -15.26 -16.52
CA LYS A 3 -33.60 -16.25 -15.54
C LYS A 3 -32.32 -15.70 -14.88
N ALA A 4 -32.48 -15.06 -13.73
CA ALA A 4 -31.35 -14.87 -12.82
C ALA A 4 -30.87 -16.30 -12.50
N MET A 5 -29.69 -16.67 -13.03
CA MET A 5 -29.02 -17.90 -12.68
C MET A 5 -28.77 -17.83 -11.16
N GLN A 6 -29.55 -18.61 -10.41
CA GLN A 6 -29.20 -18.90 -9.02
C GLN A 6 -27.82 -19.60 -9.07
N VAL A 7 -26.77 -18.85 -8.76
CA VAL A 7 -25.47 -19.45 -8.49
C VAL A 7 -25.72 -20.38 -7.31
N ASN A 8 -25.79 -21.68 -7.59
CA ASN A 8 -25.88 -22.69 -6.56
C ASN A 8 -24.77 -22.38 -5.53
N GLN A 9 -25.13 -22.27 -4.26
CA GLN A 9 -24.18 -21.95 -3.17
C GLN A 9 -23.25 -23.16 -2.93
N SER A 10 -22.50 -23.57 -3.95
CA SER A 10 -21.45 -24.55 -3.80
C SER A 10 -20.37 -23.92 -2.89
N GLN A 11 -20.09 -24.57 -1.80
CA GLN A 11 -18.94 -24.19 -0.97
C GLN A 11 -17.66 -24.48 -1.75
N MET A 12 -16.64 -23.64 -1.55
CA MET A 12 -15.30 -23.90 -2.10
C MET A 12 -14.73 -25.15 -1.42
N GLY A 13 -14.41 -26.16 -2.22
CA GLY A 13 -13.81 -27.40 -1.75
C GLY A 13 -12.39 -27.21 -1.21
N ASP A 14 -11.88 -28.23 -0.51
CA ASP A 14 -10.51 -28.20 0.04
C ASP A 14 -9.46 -28.11 -1.07
N THR A 15 -9.68 -28.79 -2.17
CA THR A 15 -8.77 -28.81 -3.32
C THR A 15 -8.65 -27.44 -3.96
N GLU A 16 -9.78 -26.78 -4.24
CA GLU A 16 -9.79 -25.43 -4.83
C GLU A 16 -9.16 -24.41 -3.87
N PHE A 17 -9.53 -24.47 -2.60
CA PHE A 17 -8.95 -23.57 -1.59
C PHE A 17 -7.44 -23.74 -1.47
N LYS A 18 -6.92 -24.96 -1.45
CA LYS A 18 -5.49 -25.25 -1.39
C LYS A 18 -4.78 -24.68 -2.62
N ARG A 19 -5.27 -24.95 -3.83
CA ARG A 19 -4.69 -24.44 -5.08
C ARG A 19 -4.65 -22.91 -5.10
N PHE A 20 -5.75 -22.25 -4.74
CA PHE A 20 -5.76 -20.78 -4.65
C PHE A 20 -4.83 -20.24 -3.58
N SER A 21 -4.77 -20.89 -2.41
CA SER A 21 -3.88 -20.47 -1.31
C SER A 21 -2.41 -20.54 -1.72
N GLU A 22 -2.01 -21.60 -2.42
CA GLU A 22 -0.66 -21.79 -2.93
C GLU A 22 -0.33 -20.72 -4.01
N LEU A 23 -1.24 -20.48 -4.94
CA LEU A 23 -1.08 -19.45 -5.98
C LEU A 23 -0.92 -18.06 -5.37
N ILE A 24 -1.81 -17.70 -4.44
CA ILE A 24 -1.82 -16.40 -3.77
C ILE A 24 -0.53 -16.20 -2.96
N HIS A 25 -0.07 -17.23 -2.28
CA HIS A 25 1.17 -17.17 -1.53
C HIS A 25 2.39 -17.03 -2.45
N THR A 26 2.47 -17.84 -3.49
CA THR A 26 3.61 -17.84 -4.40
C THR A 26 3.70 -16.53 -5.20
N GLU A 27 2.59 -16.05 -5.73
CA GLU A 27 2.61 -14.86 -6.60
C GLU A 27 2.56 -13.53 -5.85
N PHE A 28 1.92 -13.50 -4.66
CA PHE A 28 1.66 -12.25 -3.93
C PHE A 28 2.21 -12.24 -2.50
N GLY A 29 2.78 -13.34 -2.01
CA GLY A 29 3.32 -13.47 -0.65
C GLY A 29 2.24 -13.58 0.44
N ILE A 30 0.96 -13.46 0.08
CA ILE A 30 -0.13 -13.37 1.04
C ILE A 30 -0.49 -14.75 1.58
N LYS A 31 -0.35 -14.93 2.88
CA LYS A 31 -0.73 -16.18 3.56
C LYS A 31 -2.24 -16.30 3.69
N MET A 32 -2.78 -17.44 3.20
CA MET A 32 -4.20 -17.79 3.26
C MET A 32 -4.43 -19.01 4.17
N PRO A 33 -4.51 -18.81 5.50
CA PRO A 33 -4.85 -19.92 6.40
C PRO A 33 -6.30 -20.39 6.18
N PRO A 34 -6.66 -21.64 6.58
CA PRO A 34 -8.01 -22.18 6.43
C PRO A 34 -9.12 -21.29 6.99
N THR A 35 -8.84 -20.51 8.02
CA THR A 35 -9.77 -19.54 8.62
C THR A 35 -10.19 -18.43 7.66
N LYS A 36 -9.43 -18.16 6.60
CA LYS A 36 -9.76 -17.17 5.56
C LYS A 36 -10.55 -17.74 4.38
N ARG A 37 -10.92 -19.04 4.39
CA ARG A 37 -11.69 -19.66 3.30
C ARG A 37 -13.00 -18.93 3.01
N VAL A 38 -13.78 -18.66 4.04
CA VAL A 38 -15.08 -17.97 3.88
C VAL A 38 -14.90 -16.58 3.27
N LEU A 39 -13.87 -15.86 3.67
CA LEU A 39 -13.53 -14.55 3.10
C LEU A 39 -13.19 -14.67 1.61
N LEU A 40 -12.32 -15.61 1.24
CA LEU A 40 -11.92 -15.83 -0.14
C LEU A 40 -13.12 -16.26 -1.00
N GLN A 41 -13.92 -17.17 -0.47
CA GLN A 41 -15.17 -17.64 -1.12
C GLN A 41 -16.14 -16.47 -1.39
N SER A 42 -16.41 -15.63 -0.39
CA SER A 42 -17.29 -14.47 -0.53
C SER A 42 -16.77 -13.50 -1.60
N ARG A 43 -15.45 -13.26 -1.63
CA ARG A 43 -14.84 -12.37 -2.62
C ARG A 43 -14.89 -12.95 -4.02
N PHE A 44 -14.60 -14.24 -4.20
CA PHE A 44 -14.67 -14.90 -5.50
C PHE A 44 -16.10 -15.01 -6.04
N GLN A 45 -17.10 -15.11 -5.17
CA GLN A 45 -18.50 -15.18 -5.61
C GLN A 45 -18.91 -14.02 -6.51
N LYS A 46 -18.39 -12.81 -6.25
CA LYS A 46 -18.62 -11.66 -7.14
C LYS A 46 -18.00 -11.88 -8.52
N ARG A 47 -16.81 -12.48 -8.56
CA ARG A 47 -16.10 -12.74 -9.82
C ARG A 47 -16.78 -13.83 -10.64
N LEU A 48 -17.20 -14.92 -9.99
CA LEU A 48 -17.97 -15.99 -10.67
C LEU A 48 -19.19 -15.42 -11.38
N ARG A 49 -19.95 -14.53 -10.72
CA ARG A 49 -21.13 -13.87 -11.34
C ARG A 49 -20.75 -13.07 -12.58
N VAL A 50 -19.67 -12.32 -12.54
CA VAL A 50 -19.19 -11.52 -13.68
C VAL A 50 -18.79 -12.41 -14.86
N LEU A 51 -18.18 -13.58 -14.57
CA LEU A 51 -17.75 -14.53 -15.59
C LEU A 51 -18.85 -15.49 -16.03
N GLY A 52 -20.03 -15.46 -15.39
CA GLY A 52 -21.12 -16.41 -15.67
C GLY A 52 -20.81 -17.85 -15.25
N MET A 53 -19.85 -18.04 -14.32
CA MET A 53 -19.43 -19.36 -13.84
C MET A 53 -20.33 -19.83 -12.69
N SER A 54 -20.58 -21.14 -12.65
CA SER A 54 -21.52 -21.75 -11.71
C SER A 54 -20.86 -22.33 -10.47
N SER A 55 -19.55 -22.57 -10.48
CA SER A 55 -18.85 -23.24 -9.39
C SER A 55 -17.42 -22.73 -9.18
N TYR A 56 -16.90 -22.87 -7.94
CA TYR A 56 -15.50 -22.58 -7.63
C TYR A 56 -14.52 -23.51 -8.34
N LYS A 57 -14.95 -24.74 -8.66
CA LYS A 57 -14.15 -25.68 -9.45
C LYS A 57 -13.93 -25.15 -10.87
N GLU A 58 -15.01 -24.73 -11.53
CA GLU A 58 -14.94 -24.15 -12.88
C GLU A 58 -14.03 -22.92 -12.91
N TYR A 59 -14.16 -22.02 -11.92
CA TYR A 59 -13.31 -20.84 -11.79
C TYR A 59 -11.84 -21.22 -11.51
N CYS A 60 -11.61 -22.20 -10.64
CA CYS A 60 -10.26 -22.71 -10.35
C CYS A 60 -9.62 -23.26 -11.64
N ASP A 61 -10.31 -24.14 -12.36
CA ASP A 61 -9.79 -24.71 -13.60
C ASP A 61 -9.52 -23.64 -14.66
N TYR A 62 -10.36 -22.60 -14.73
CA TYR A 62 -10.13 -21.46 -15.61
C TYR A 62 -8.88 -20.66 -15.20
N VAL A 63 -8.76 -20.26 -13.93
CA VAL A 63 -7.60 -19.47 -13.42
C VAL A 63 -6.28 -20.20 -13.65
N PHE A 64 -6.28 -21.53 -13.58
CA PHE A 64 -5.07 -22.33 -13.81
C PHE A 64 -4.83 -22.72 -15.28
N SER A 65 -5.71 -22.34 -16.21
CA SER A 65 -5.45 -22.41 -17.65
C SER A 65 -4.54 -21.26 -18.09
N ASP A 66 -3.82 -21.42 -19.22
CA ASP A 66 -2.94 -20.39 -19.75
C ASP A 66 -3.69 -19.06 -19.98
N LYS A 67 -4.88 -19.13 -20.63
CA LYS A 67 -5.74 -17.97 -20.87
C LYS A 67 -6.22 -17.31 -19.58
N GLY A 68 -6.69 -18.11 -18.63
CA GLY A 68 -7.25 -17.61 -17.37
C GLY A 68 -6.17 -17.00 -16.48
N ARG A 69 -4.98 -17.59 -16.44
CA ARG A 69 -3.84 -17.07 -15.66
C ARG A 69 -3.51 -15.63 -16.08
N GLU A 70 -3.45 -15.34 -17.36
CA GLU A 70 -3.16 -14.01 -17.86
C GLU A 70 -4.30 -13.02 -17.55
N GLN A 71 -5.55 -13.41 -17.82
CA GLN A 71 -6.72 -12.54 -17.70
C GLN A 71 -7.15 -12.30 -16.25
N GLU A 72 -6.99 -13.30 -15.36
CA GLU A 72 -7.48 -13.23 -13.98
C GLU A 72 -6.44 -12.73 -12.98
N ARG A 73 -5.14 -12.66 -13.33
CA ARG A 73 -4.09 -12.25 -12.39
C ARG A 73 -4.38 -10.93 -11.69
N SER A 74 -4.82 -9.92 -12.43
CA SER A 74 -5.18 -8.61 -11.88
C SER A 74 -6.40 -8.69 -10.97
N HIS A 75 -7.40 -9.46 -11.36
CA HIS A 75 -8.62 -9.65 -10.57
C HIS A 75 -8.35 -10.43 -9.28
N LEU A 76 -7.48 -11.44 -9.32
CA LEU A 76 -7.05 -12.16 -8.13
C LEU A 76 -6.40 -11.22 -7.10
N ILE A 77 -5.50 -10.34 -7.56
CA ILE A 77 -4.87 -9.33 -6.70
C ILE A 77 -5.95 -8.48 -6.00
N ASP A 78 -6.88 -7.92 -6.77
CA ASP A 78 -7.94 -7.05 -6.23
C ASP A 78 -8.86 -7.78 -5.24
N VAL A 79 -9.04 -9.08 -5.44
CA VAL A 79 -9.87 -9.92 -4.56
C VAL A 79 -9.15 -10.28 -3.26
N VAL A 80 -7.85 -10.56 -3.30
CA VAL A 80 -7.11 -11.06 -2.13
C VAL A 80 -6.53 -9.96 -1.26
N THR A 81 -6.26 -8.78 -1.81
CA THR A 81 -5.74 -7.64 -1.06
C THR A 81 -6.79 -7.02 -0.14
N THR A 82 -6.32 -6.47 0.97
CA THR A 82 -7.14 -5.69 1.90
C THR A 82 -6.59 -4.27 1.93
N ASN A 83 -7.38 -3.34 1.41
CA ASN A 83 -6.93 -1.97 1.14
C ASN A 83 -7.46 -0.96 2.19
N THR A 84 -7.56 -1.38 3.47
CA THR A 84 -8.01 -0.49 4.55
C THR A 84 -6.90 0.49 4.91
N THR A 85 -7.15 1.76 4.65
CA THR A 85 -6.24 2.86 4.97
C THR A 85 -7.03 4.12 5.32
N HIS A 86 -6.43 5.08 6.00
CA HIS A 86 -7.01 6.37 6.32
C HIS A 86 -5.93 7.45 6.43
N PHE A 87 -6.32 8.70 6.27
CA PHE A 87 -5.43 9.84 6.45
C PHE A 87 -4.90 9.92 7.87
N PHE A 88 -3.66 10.36 8.03
CA PHE A 88 -2.98 10.52 9.32
C PHE A 88 -2.97 9.27 10.21
N ARG A 89 -3.11 8.07 9.61
CA ARG A 89 -2.99 6.80 10.34
C ARG A 89 -1.70 6.77 11.17
N GLU A 90 -1.80 6.26 12.43
CA GLU A 90 -0.70 6.16 13.39
C GLU A 90 -0.02 7.52 13.67
N PRO A 91 -0.72 8.44 14.38
CA PRO A 91 -0.31 9.84 14.55
C PRO A 91 1.12 10.03 15.07
N LYS A 92 1.60 9.13 15.91
CA LYS A 92 2.96 9.18 16.47
C LYS A 92 4.06 9.16 15.40
N HIS A 93 3.81 8.54 14.24
CA HIS A 93 4.78 8.56 13.13
C HIS A 93 4.97 9.97 12.56
N TRP A 94 3.92 10.74 12.50
CA TRP A 94 3.97 12.13 12.01
C TRP A 94 4.70 13.03 13.01
N ASP A 95 4.51 12.78 14.31
CA ASP A 95 5.25 13.50 15.36
C ASP A 95 6.75 13.18 15.29
N ILE A 96 7.12 11.90 15.17
CA ILE A 96 8.53 11.47 15.04
C ILE A 96 9.14 12.05 13.76
N MET A 97 8.39 12.02 12.66
CA MET A 97 8.85 12.57 11.38
C MET A 97 9.14 14.05 11.49
N ASN A 98 8.23 14.85 12.04
CA ASN A 98 8.38 16.30 12.16
C ASN A 98 9.43 16.73 13.19
N ASN A 99 9.48 16.05 14.35
CA ASN A 99 10.29 16.49 15.48
C ASN A 99 11.69 15.87 15.52
N SER A 100 11.95 14.81 14.76
CA SER A 100 13.23 14.09 14.81
C SER A 100 13.81 13.83 13.43
N VAL A 101 13.05 13.16 12.54
CA VAL A 101 13.58 12.65 11.25
C VAL A 101 13.87 13.79 10.27
N LEU A 102 12.89 14.68 10.04
CA LEU A 102 13.06 15.81 9.10
C LEU A 102 14.14 16.79 9.57
N PRO A 103 14.22 17.21 10.86
CA PRO A 103 15.32 18.04 11.35
C PRO A 103 16.69 17.42 11.14
N GLU A 104 16.85 16.13 11.42
CA GLU A 104 18.12 15.42 11.25
C GLU A 104 18.51 15.32 9.77
N LEU A 105 17.59 14.91 8.88
CA LEU A 105 17.85 14.84 7.44
C LEU A 105 18.18 16.22 6.86
N TRP A 106 17.47 17.27 7.27
CA TRP A 106 17.73 18.65 6.88
C TRP A 106 19.11 19.14 7.31
N SER A 107 19.54 18.82 8.54
CA SER A 107 20.89 19.17 9.03
C SER A 107 22.00 18.54 8.19
N ARG A 108 21.73 17.37 7.59
CA ARG A 108 22.62 16.68 6.63
C ARG A 108 22.53 17.21 5.20
N GLY A 109 21.72 18.25 4.96
CA GLY A 109 21.52 18.83 3.63
C GLY A 109 20.53 18.11 2.73
N ILE A 110 19.85 17.06 3.22
CA ILE A 110 18.86 16.30 2.47
C ILE A 110 17.60 17.16 2.34
N GLY A 111 17.06 17.25 1.11
CA GLY A 111 15.97 18.18 0.80
C GLY A 111 16.45 19.58 0.43
N ARG A 112 17.73 19.95 0.69
CA ARG A 112 18.34 21.22 0.29
C ARG A 112 19.21 21.04 -0.95
N ASN A 113 20.09 20.04 -0.93
CA ASN A 113 21.02 19.73 -2.02
C ASN A 113 20.46 18.71 -3.03
N GLY A 114 19.16 18.57 -3.09
CA GLY A 114 18.40 17.63 -3.92
C GLY A 114 17.12 17.23 -3.20
N ASP A 115 16.25 16.51 -3.87
CA ASP A 115 14.97 16.10 -3.29
C ASP A 115 15.18 15.10 -2.12
N LEU A 116 14.48 15.33 -1.00
CA LEU A 116 14.16 14.27 -0.06
C LEU A 116 13.28 13.25 -0.77
N ARG A 117 13.74 12.01 -0.91
CA ARG A 117 13.02 10.93 -1.61
C ARG A 117 12.35 10.02 -0.60
N ILE A 118 11.04 9.90 -0.74
CA ILE A 118 10.23 9.05 0.13
C ILE A 118 9.51 8.00 -0.69
N TRP A 119 9.47 6.79 -0.18
CA TRP A 119 8.69 5.70 -0.75
C TRP A 119 7.59 5.26 0.21
N SER A 120 6.33 5.37 -0.25
CA SER A 120 5.16 4.76 0.37
C SER A 120 4.94 3.40 -0.29
N ALA A 121 5.33 2.33 0.38
CA ALA A 121 5.34 0.96 -0.10
C ALA A 121 4.09 0.21 0.38
N GLY A 122 3.16 -0.08 -0.54
CA GLY A 122 1.81 -0.59 -0.24
C GLY A 122 0.86 0.57 0.08
N CYS A 123 0.78 1.57 -0.83
CA CYS A 123 0.11 2.85 -0.59
C CYS A 123 -1.42 2.79 -0.61
N SER A 124 -2.01 1.66 -1.01
CA SER A 124 -3.45 1.49 -1.14
C SER A 124 -4.13 2.61 -1.96
N SER A 125 -5.23 3.17 -1.49
CA SER A 125 -5.98 4.25 -2.16
C SER A 125 -5.36 5.65 -2.01
N GLY A 126 -4.13 5.76 -1.48
CA GLY A 126 -3.34 6.99 -1.55
C GLY A 126 -3.41 7.90 -0.32
N GLU A 127 -4.14 7.54 0.73
CA GLU A 127 -4.25 8.34 1.95
C GLU A 127 -2.89 8.58 2.63
N GLU A 128 -2.00 7.56 2.63
CA GLU A 128 -0.65 7.68 3.18
C GLU A 128 0.25 8.62 2.37
N PRO A 129 0.45 8.45 1.05
CA PRO A 129 1.30 9.36 0.29
C PRO A 129 0.77 10.80 0.26
N TYR A 130 -0.55 11.02 0.31
CA TYR A 130 -1.07 12.39 0.42
C TYR A 130 -0.92 12.97 1.82
N THR A 131 -0.98 12.15 2.89
CA THR A 131 -0.61 12.60 4.24
C THR A 131 0.86 13.01 4.29
N LEU A 132 1.75 12.19 3.72
CA LEU A 132 3.17 12.55 3.54
C LEU A 132 3.33 13.87 2.79
N GLY A 133 2.61 14.02 1.69
CA GLY A 133 2.62 15.25 0.90
C GLY A 133 2.20 16.48 1.72
N MET A 134 1.14 16.39 2.51
CA MET A 134 0.69 17.47 3.40
C MET A 134 1.75 17.82 4.44
N VAL A 135 2.28 16.84 5.15
CA VAL A 135 3.30 17.03 6.21
C VAL A 135 4.56 17.68 5.64
N LEU A 136 5.06 17.16 4.52
CA LEU A 136 6.29 17.68 3.89
C LEU A 136 6.09 19.06 3.26
N HIS A 137 4.93 19.33 2.73
CA HIS A 137 4.63 20.66 2.19
C HIS A 137 4.55 21.70 3.32
N GLU A 138 3.95 21.37 4.49
CA GLU A 138 4.01 22.25 5.66
C GLU A 138 5.45 22.47 6.11
N TRP A 139 6.27 21.42 6.18
CA TRP A 139 7.69 21.55 6.49
C TRP A 139 8.40 22.53 5.56
N SER A 140 8.09 22.49 4.26
CA SER A 140 8.67 23.36 3.25
C SER A 140 8.34 24.84 3.43
N THR A 141 7.23 25.17 4.09
CA THR A 141 6.82 26.57 4.33
C THR A 141 7.74 27.26 5.33
N THR A 142 8.37 26.52 6.23
CA THR A 142 9.30 27.03 7.26
C THR A 142 10.77 26.75 6.94
N HIS A 143 11.03 25.91 5.93
CA HIS A 143 12.39 25.52 5.52
C HIS A 143 12.59 25.87 4.04
N HIS A 144 12.92 27.12 3.78
CA HIS A 144 13.06 27.63 2.42
C HIS A 144 14.08 26.84 1.59
N GLY A 145 13.67 26.49 0.37
CA GLY A 145 14.45 25.67 -0.54
C GLY A 145 14.32 24.16 -0.34
N PHE A 146 13.49 23.70 0.63
CA PHE A 146 13.21 22.30 0.82
C PHE A 146 12.46 21.70 -0.37
N LYS A 147 12.99 20.60 -0.88
CA LYS A 147 12.44 19.86 -2.01
C LYS A 147 12.20 18.42 -1.64
N PHE A 148 11.13 17.83 -2.15
CA PHE A 148 10.80 16.43 -1.91
C PHE A 148 10.04 15.81 -3.08
N SER A 149 10.11 14.49 -3.17
CA SER A 149 9.34 13.67 -4.09
C SER A 149 8.89 12.38 -3.37
N ILE A 150 7.72 11.90 -3.71
CA ILE A 150 7.12 10.71 -3.13
C ILE A 150 6.87 9.69 -4.24
N LEU A 151 7.45 8.50 -4.10
CA LEU A 151 7.09 7.32 -4.85
C LEU A 151 6.04 6.56 -4.04
N ALA A 152 4.91 6.25 -4.64
CA ALA A 152 3.84 5.47 -4.04
C ALA A 152 3.62 4.19 -4.86
N THR A 153 3.71 3.03 -4.23
CA THR A 153 3.55 1.76 -4.95
C THR A 153 2.52 0.86 -4.28
N ASP A 154 1.80 0.12 -5.12
CA ASP A 154 0.90 -0.95 -4.68
C ASP A 154 0.89 -2.07 -5.72
N ILE A 155 0.45 -3.25 -5.34
CA ILE A 155 0.33 -4.37 -6.26
C ILE A 155 -0.93 -4.25 -7.13
N SER A 156 -2.01 -3.65 -6.62
CA SER A 156 -3.29 -3.49 -7.31
C SER A 156 -3.30 -2.26 -8.21
N GLN A 157 -3.37 -2.48 -9.52
CA GLN A 157 -3.50 -1.41 -10.50
C GLN A 157 -4.80 -0.61 -10.33
N LYS A 158 -5.88 -1.29 -9.90
CA LYS A 158 -7.16 -0.65 -9.63
C LYS A 158 -7.04 0.38 -8.51
N ILE A 159 -6.44 -0.01 -7.37
CA ILE A 159 -6.31 0.88 -6.22
C ILE A 159 -5.35 2.04 -6.51
N LEU A 160 -4.31 1.79 -7.31
CA LEU A 160 -3.40 2.86 -7.78
C LEU A 160 -4.11 3.88 -8.66
N SER A 161 -5.07 3.43 -9.49
CA SER A 161 -5.89 4.36 -10.28
C SER A 161 -6.78 5.22 -9.39
N GLU A 162 -7.36 4.65 -8.33
CA GLU A 162 -8.11 5.41 -7.32
C GLU A 162 -7.20 6.43 -6.61
N ALA A 163 -6.02 6.00 -6.17
CA ALA A 163 -5.02 6.86 -5.53
C ALA A 163 -4.57 8.01 -6.44
N SER A 164 -4.30 7.72 -7.71
CA SER A 164 -3.87 8.73 -8.69
C SER A 164 -4.97 9.74 -9.02
N ASN A 165 -6.25 9.31 -9.05
CA ASN A 165 -7.39 10.21 -9.22
C ASN A 165 -7.53 11.18 -8.05
N ALA A 166 -7.09 10.77 -6.85
CA ALA A 166 -7.04 11.60 -5.64
C ALA A 166 -8.40 12.18 -5.23
N VAL A 167 -9.48 11.41 -5.45
CA VAL A 167 -10.85 11.80 -5.11
C VAL A 167 -11.38 10.90 -4.01
N TYR A 168 -11.84 11.49 -2.92
CA TYR A 168 -12.30 10.78 -1.73
C TYR A 168 -13.70 11.25 -1.33
N SER A 169 -14.50 10.38 -0.70
CA SER A 169 -15.73 10.82 -0.06
C SER A 169 -15.43 11.72 1.14
N ILE A 170 -16.35 12.61 1.47
CA ILE A 170 -16.16 13.55 2.60
C ILE A 170 -15.92 12.81 3.91
N GLU A 171 -16.56 11.64 4.09
CA GLU A 171 -16.41 10.77 5.27
C GLU A 171 -14.98 10.23 5.45
N LYS A 172 -14.31 9.90 4.34
CA LYS A 172 -12.92 9.41 4.37
C LYS A 172 -11.90 10.44 4.88
N VAL A 173 -12.27 11.71 4.87
CA VAL A 173 -11.38 12.80 5.29
C VAL A 173 -11.76 13.41 6.63
N ASP A 174 -12.69 12.81 7.37
CA ASP A 174 -13.19 13.40 8.63
C ASP A 174 -12.08 13.59 9.67
N ASP A 175 -11.14 12.65 9.77
CA ASP A 175 -10.02 12.71 10.69
C ASP A 175 -8.89 13.68 10.25
N VAL A 176 -8.96 14.23 9.04
CA VAL A 176 -7.96 15.21 8.57
C VAL A 176 -8.15 16.54 9.30
N PRO A 177 -7.10 17.12 9.92
CA PRO A 177 -7.20 18.41 10.58
C PRO A 177 -7.71 19.51 9.64
N MET A 178 -8.58 20.40 10.14
CA MET A 178 -9.29 21.40 9.33
C MET A 178 -8.34 22.31 8.53
N GLN A 179 -7.16 22.62 9.06
CA GLN A 179 -6.15 23.43 8.38
C GLN A 179 -5.67 22.76 7.09
N TYR A 180 -5.44 21.43 7.10
CA TYR A 180 -5.06 20.65 5.92
C TYR A 180 -6.21 20.55 4.93
N LYS A 181 -7.45 20.31 5.42
CA LYS A 181 -8.65 20.28 4.56
C LYS A 181 -8.79 21.58 3.76
N LYS A 182 -8.66 22.73 4.44
CA LYS A 182 -8.80 24.06 3.80
C LYS A 182 -7.69 24.33 2.78
N LYS A 183 -6.48 23.87 3.03
CA LYS A 183 -5.30 24.18 2.22
C LYS A 183 -5.12 23.21 1.04
N TYR A 184 -5.48 21.93 1.21
CA TYR A 184 -5.09 20.86 0.28
C TYR A 184 -6.24 20.12 -0.36
N MET A 185 -7.50 20.44 -0.03
CA MET A 185 -8.66 19.70 -0.52
C MET A 185 -9.68 20.61 -1.19
N LEU A 186 -9.98 20.30 -2.44
CA LEU A 186 -11.00 20.97 -3.25
C LEU A 186 -12.32 20.20 -3.11
N LYS A 187 -13.37 20.86 -2.61
CA LYS A 187 -14.69 20.23 -2.46
C LYS A 187 -15.46 20.24 -3.78
N SER A 188 -16.19 19.17 -4.07
CA SER A 188 -17.18 19.11 -5.14
C SER A 188 -18.34 20.09 -4.89
N LYS A 189 -19.09 20.45 -5.93
CA LYS A 189 -20.25 21.37 -5.81
C LYS A 189 -21.32 20.84 -4.85
N ASP A 190 -21.57 19.53 -4.85
CA ASP A 190 -22.53 18.85 -3.97
C ASP A 190 -21.96 18.56 -2.56
N LYS A 191 -20.70 18.92 -2.32
CA LYS A 191 -19.95 18.71 -1.06
C LYS A 191 -19.84 17.25 -0.60
N LYS A 192 -20.07 16.28 -1.47
CA LYS A 192 -19.93 14.85 -1.16
C LYS A 192 -18.54 14.30 -1.35
N LEU A 193 -17.77 14.96 -2.22
CA LEU A 193 -16.42 14.53 -2.59
C LEU A 193 -15.42 15.65 -2.32
N VAL A 194 -14.17 15.23 -2.11
CA VAL A 194 -13.00 16.09 -2.07
C VAL A 194 -11.95 15.57 -3.03
N LYS A 195 -11.23 16.46 -3.67
CA LYS A 195 -10.08 16.14 -4.52
C LYS A 195 -8.83 16.76 -3.92
N MET A 196 -7.73 16.01 -3.86
CA MET A 196 -6.43 16.58 -3.46
C MET A 196 -6.00 17.67 -4.43
N ASP A 197 -5.47 18.75 -3.89
CA ASP A 197 -4.91 19.85 -4.68
C ASP A 197 -3.73 19.38 -5.55
N SER A 198 -3.55 20.01 -6.69
CA SER A 198 -2.45 19.70 -7.62
C SER A 198 -1.07 19.91 -7.01
N ILE A 199 -0.93 20.80 -6.03
CA ILE A 199 0.31 21.04 -5.31
C ILE A 199 0.86 19.77 -4.64
N LEU A 200 -0.02 18.90 -4.15
CA LEU A 200 0.33 17.60 -3.60
C LEU A 200 0.41 16.51 -4.68
N ARG A 201 -0.57 16.49 -5.60
CA ARG A 201 -0.62 15.46 -6.65
C ARG A 201 0.63 15.46 -7.53
N ASN A 202 1.20 16.62 -7.79
CA ASN A 202 2.44 16.78 -8.58
C ASN A 202 3.71 16.32 -7.83
N LYS A 203 3.60 16.01 -6.54
CA LYS A 203 4.70 15.51 -5.71
C LYS A 203 4.71 14.00 -5.54
N VAL A 204 3.61 13.33 -5.96
CA VAL A 204 3.44 11.88 -5.81
C VAL A 204 3.44 11.21 -7.17
N SER A 205 4.30 10.23 -7.36
CA SER A 205 4.30 9.33 -8.50
C SER A 205 3.79 7.95 -8.09
N PHE A 206 2.86 7.38 -8.85
CA PHE A 206 2.27 6.07 -8.59
C PHE A 206 2.83 5.03 -9.54
N GLN A 207 3.21 3.86 -9.00
CA GLN A 207 3.75 2.76 -9.78
C GLN A 207 3.26 1.42 -9.25
N ARG A 208 2.87 0.50 -10.15
CA ARG A 208 2.61 -0.88 -9.76
C ARG A 208 3.91 -1.58 -9.38
N LEU A 209 3.91 -2.25 -8.22
CA LEU A 209 5.05 -3.02 -7.76
C LEU A 209 4.58 -4.22 -6.95
N ASN A 210 5.06 -5.41 -7.31
CA ASN A 210 4.86 -6.63 -6.55
C ASN A 210 6.12 -6.91 -5.72
N PHE A 211 5.98 -6.99 -4.40
CA PHE A 211 7.09 -7.25 -3.49
C PHE A 211 7.71 -8.65 -3.64
N MET A 212 6.98 -9.58 -4.25
CA MET A 212 7.48 -10.93 -4.54
C MET A 212 8.41 -10.96 -5.74
N GLU A 213 8.26 -10.02 -6.67
CA GLU A 213 9.15 -9.87 -7.81
C GLU A 213 10.47 -9.20 -7.37
N ASP A 214 11.54 -9.39 -8.16
CA ASP A 214 12.75 -8.64 -7.94
C ASP A 214 12.57 -7.21 -8.44
N PHE A 215 12.93 -6.26 -7.59
CA PHE A 215 12.86 -4.84 -7.93
C PHE A 215 14.08 -4.08 -7.42
N LYS A 216 14.46 -3.08 -8.18
CA LYS A 216 15.42 -2.07 -7.80
C LYS A 216 14.87 -0.71 -8.22
N LEU A 217 14.72 0.18 -7.26
CA LEU A 217 14.28 1.53 -7.57
C LEU A 217 15.40 2.30 -8.31
N PRO A 218 15.06 3.26 -9.19
CA PRO A 218 16.05 4.06 -9.90
C PRO A 218 17.00 4.81 -8.97
N HIS A 219 16.52 5.15 -7.79
CA HIS A 219 17.27 5.83 -6.74
C HIS A 219 16.97 5.24 -5.38
N GLN A 220 17.98 5.16 -4.51
CA GLN A 220 17.76 4.87 -3.11
C GLN A 220 16.94 5.99 -2.46
N GLN A 221 16.12 5.60 -1.49
CA GLN A 221 15.21 6.48 -0.77
C GLN A 221 15.85 6.98 0.52
N ASP A 222 15.46 8.15 0.96
CA ASP A 222 15.83 8.69 2.28
C ASP A 222 14.90 8.15 3.38
N ILE A 223 13.62 7.92 3.02
CA ILE A 223 12.61 7.38 3.92
C ILE A 223 11.77 6.34 3.16
N ILE A 224 11.47 5.22 3.83
CA ILE A 224 10.51 4.20 3.37
C ILE A 224 9.42 4.06 4.42
N PHE A 225 8.16 4.19 3.99
CA PHE A 225 6.97 3.79 4.74
C PHE A 225 6.47 2.46 4.20
N CYS A 226 6.45 1.43 5.02
CA CYS A 226 5.82 0.15 4.71
C CYS A 226 4.99 -0.28 5.92
N ARG A 227 3.72 0.13 5.95
CA ARG A 227 2.87 0.00 7.13
C ARG A 227 1.64 -0.85 6.86
N ASN A 228 1.38 -1.81 7.73
CA ASN A 228 0.22 -2.70 7.68
C ASN A 228 0.12 -3.54 6.39
N VAL A 229 1.26 -3.89 5.83
CA VAL A 229 1.41 -4.70 4.61
C VAL A 229 1.99 -6.06 4.96
N VAL A 230 3.09 -6.09 5.72
CA VAL A 230 3.83 -7.33 5.99
C VAL A 230 3.15 -8.26 6.99
N ILE A 231 2.09 -7.80 7.65
CA ILE A 231 1.21 -8.63 8.50
C ILE A 231 0.58 -9.80 7.76
N TYR A 232 0.52 -9.73 6.43
CA TYR A 232 -0.04 -10.79 5.57
C TYR A 232 0.99 -11.81 5.12
N PHE A 233 2.28 -11.55 5.34
CA PHE A 233 3.40 -12.37 4.89
C PHE A 233 3.91 -13.30 5.99
N ASP A 234 4.46 -14.44 5.61
CA ASP A 234 5.21 -15.28 6.55
C ASP A 234 6.58 -14.66 6.86
N ARG A 235 7.25 -15.23 7.87
CA ARG A 235 8.50 -14.70 8.39
C ARG A 235 9.65 -14.70 7.37
N ALA A 236 9.71 -15.73 6.54
CA ALA A 236 10.74 -15.84 5.50
C ALA A 236 10.55 -14.76 4.43
N THR A 237 9.32 -14.58 3.98
CA THR A 237 8.92 -13.52 3.03
C THR A 237 9.20 -12.13 3.61
N GLN A 238 8.88 -11.90 4.89
CA GLN A 238 9.21 -10.64 5.59
C GLN A 238 10.73 -10.38 5.58
N ALA A 239 11.56 -11.38 5.92
CA ALA A 239 13.01 -11.23 5.95
C ALA A 239 13.56 -10.82 4.58
N THR A 240 13.11 -11.50 3.52
CA THR A 240 13.50 -11.19 2.14
C THR A 240 13.08 -9.79 1.74
N LEU A 241 11.83 -9.39 2.03
CA LEU A 241 11.31 -8.08 1.68
C LEU A 241 12.04 -6.95 2.41
N PHE A 242 12.26 -7.08 3.72
CA PHE A 242 12.99 -6.06 4.47
C PHE A 242 14.46 -5.94 4.04
N SER A 243 15.08 -7.03 3.59
CA SER A 243 16.40 -6.96 2.95
C SER A 243 16.35 -6.17 1.64
N LYS A 244 15.32 -6.36 0.81
CA LYS A 244 15.09 -5.55 -0.40
C LYS A 244 14.87 -4.07 -0.04
N PHE A 245 14.12 -3.75 1.04
CA PHE A 245 13.95 -2.37 1.50
C PHE A 245 15.27 -1.76 1.96
N CYS A 246 16.08 -2.47 2.74
CA CYS A 246 17.41 -2.00 3.13
C CYS A 246 18.29 -1.67 1.91
N ASN A 247 18.25 -2.46 0.85
CA ASN A 247 19.01 -2.21 -0.37
C ASN A 247 18.54 -0.95 -1.13
N ASN A 248 17.26 -0.58 -1.00
CA ASN A 248 16.67 0.61 -1.61
C ASN A 248 16.65 1.84 -0.68
N LEU A 249 17.10 1.71 0.57
CA LEU A 249 17.19 2.78 1.56
C LEU A 249 18.65 3.25 1.65
N LYS A 250 18.90 4.55 1.70
CA LYS A 250 20.26 5.10 1.93
C LYS A 250 20.77 4.81 3.33
N THR A 251 22.08 4.68 3.51
CA THR A 251 22.71 4.67 4.84
C THR A 251 22.29 5.93 5.61
N GLY A 252 21.85 5.75 6.85
CA GLY A 252 21.25 6.81 7.66
C GLY A 252 19.82 7.19 7.27
N GLY A 253 19.21 6.51 6.31
CA GLY A 253 17.81 6.67 5.95
C GLY A 253 16.87 5.95 6.92
N TYR A 254 15.59 6.21 6.85
CA TYR A 254 14.58 5.76 7.81
C TYR A 254 13.55 4.82 7.22
N LEU A 255 13.24 3.76 7.98
CA LEU A 255 12.16 2.82 7.68
C LEU A 255 11.07 2.93 8.75
N PHE A 256 9.84 3.21 8.34
CA PHE A 256 8.64 3.21 9.17
C PHE A 256 7.81 1.97 8.85
N ILE A 257 7.45 1.20 9.88
CA ILE A 257 6.55 0.04 9.77
C ILE A 257 5.32 0.28 10.63
N GLY A 258 4.23 -0.46 10.37
CA GLY A 258 2.99 -0.33 11.15
C GLY A 258 3.10 -0.88 12.57
N HIS A 259 2.25 -0.41 13.47
CA HIS A 259 2.28 -0.77 14.90
C HIS A 259 2.08 -2.27 15.17
N SER A 260 1.42 -2.99 14.27
CA SER A 260 1.21 -4.44 14.37
C SER A 260 2.33 -5.26 13.75
N GLU A 261 3.41 -4.62 13.28
CA GLU A 261 4.53 -5.23 12.60
C GLU A 261 5.77 -5.21 13.48
N SER A 262 6.65 -6.19 13.32
CA SER A 262 7.87 -6.31 14.11
C SER A 262 9.03 -6.87 13.30
N LEU A 263 10.20 -6.24 13.44
CA LEU A 263 11.46 -6.73 12.85
C LEU A 263 12.30 -7.56 13.83
N SER A 264 11.78 -7.83 15.04
CA SER A 264 12.47 -8.65 16.05
C SER A 264 12.86 -10.01 15.47
N GLY A 265 14.11 -10.43 15.69
CA GLY A 265 14.66 -11.69 15.18
C GLY A 265 15.00 -11.69 13.68
N LEU A 266 14.94 -10.58 12.98
CA LEU A 266 15.51 -10.42 11.64
C LEU A 266 16.92 -9.81 11.73
N THR A 267 17.87 -10.40 11.01
CA THR A 267 19.23 -9.84 10.89
C THR A 267 19.24 -8.85 9.71
N LEU A 268 19.17 -7.57 10.01
CA LEU A 268 19.10 -6.48 9.02
C LEU A 268 20.09 -5.38 9.42
N PRO A 269 20.66 -4.64 8.46
CA PRO A 269 21.58 -3.52 8.72
C PRO A 269 20.82 -2.26 9.14
N ILE A 270 20.03 -2.35 10.22
CA ILE A 270 19.21 -1.27 10.77
C ILE A 270 19.27 -1.27 12.29
N ARG A 271 19.05 -0.09 12.89
CA ARG A 271 18.84 0.05 14.33
C ARG A 271 17.49 0.69 14.60
N GLN A 272 16.83 0.29 15.65
CA GLN A 272 15.61 0.94 16.10
C GLN A 272 15.94 2.29 16.76
N VAL A 273 15.25 3.35 16.33
CA VAL A 273 15.45 4.72 16.86
C VAL A 273 14.21 5.23 17.59
N ALA A 274 13.04 4.68 17.27
CA ALA A 274 11.78 4.92 17.97
C ALA A 274 10.85 3.70 17.79
N PRO A 275 9.72 3.60 18.50
CA PRO A 275 8.74 2.54 18.25
C PRO A 275 8.37 2.48 16.76
N THR A 276 8.55 1.30 16.15
CA THR A 276 8.27 1.04 14.72
C THR A 276 9.02 1.93 13.72
N VAL A 277 10.07 2.64 14.16
CA VAL A 277 10.94 3.45 13.30
C VAL A 277 12.38 2.98 13.43
N PHE A 278 13.00 2.71 12.30
CA PHE A 278 14.35 2.16 12.20
C PHE A 278 15.22 3.05 11.31
N GLN A 279 16.51 3.12 11.60
CA GLN A 279 17.51 3.82 10.79
C GLN A 279 18.49 2.81 10.19
N ARG A 280 18.79 2.94 8.90
CA ARG A 280 19.78 2.11 8.22
C ARG A 280 21.20 2.48 8.70
N LEU A 281 22.00 1.46 9.01
CA LEU A 281 23.41 1.56 9.39
C LEU A 281 24.32 1.77 8.16
#